data_9895be57c2fadb121c26967c9baa0985
#
_entry.id   9895be57c2fadb121c26967c9baa0985
#
_cell.length_a   1.000
_cell.length_b   1.000
_cell.length_c   1.000
_cell.angle_alpha   90.00
_cell.angle_beta   90.00
_cell.angle_gamma   90.00
#
_symmetry.space_group_name_H-M   'P 1'
#
loop_
_entity.id
_entity.type
_entity.pdbx_description
1 polymer ?
#
loop_
_entity_poly.entity_id
_entity_poly.type
_entity_poly.pdbx_seq_one_letter_code
_entity_poly.pdbx_strand_id
1 'polypeptide(L)'
;LCGARQKVHPKARCIFSAGPPEFLGLFRDAAYVCTNSFHGTVFSVQFQKPFFTAVAPAEMAAPESSRTFSLLSRLGLGERIIGKGDTADLTAPIDWAAVGERLGRERKLSLDYLRCALEDRPHTPEEAPVKAEERPLPHLADHTHCTGCTACASGCPKDAITMERDREGFAYPVIDGAACVRCGHCTAVCPVLRERPQSSMPAVFAAWNRNDEIRRDSTSGGVFTLLAEYILESGGVVFGAAFDGSQHLRHTACFRKEELWRLRGAKYVQSDLEGVFREVRRWLDQRPVLFSGTPCQVDGLYRYLGGRPENLTTCDLVCHGVPSPGVWED
;
A
#
# COMPACT_ATOMS: atom_id res chain seq x y z
N LEU A 1 4.33 10.88 24.05
CA LEU A 1 3.50 10.06 24.95
C LEU A 1 4.21 8.71 25.13
N CYS A 2 5.05 8.59 26.16
CA CYS A 2 5.70 7.33 26.55
C CYS A 2 4.67 6.48 27.32
N GLY A 3 3.90 5.68 26.63
CA GLY A 3 3.16 4.57 27.22
C GLY A 3 3.92 3.29 26.99
N ALA A 4 4.74 2.90 27.90
CA ALA A 4 5.32 1.63 28.30
C ALA A 4 6.75 1.85 28.78
N ARG A 5 7.13 1.20 29.86
CA ARG A 5 8.46 1.27 30.49
C ARG A 5 9.57 0.82 29.52
N GLN A 6 9.94 1.66 28.57
CA GLN A 6 11.19 1.45 27.85
C GLN A 6 12.35 1.73 28.81
N LYS A 7 13.33 0.84 28.82
CA LYS A 7 14.58 1.04 29.57
C LYS A 7 15.28 2.27 28.98
N VAL A 8 15.14 3.41 29.66
CA VAL A 8 15.84 4.64 29.30
C VAL A 8 17.30 4.50 29.70
N HIS A 9 18.20 5.01 28.87
CA HIS A 9 19.63 4.99 29.18
C HIS A 9 19.90 5.65 30.56
N PRO A 10 20.76 5.10 31.44
CA PRO A 10 20.95 5.61 32.80
C PRO A 10 21.31 7.09 32.91
N LYS A 11 21.93 7.67 31.86
CA LYS A 11 22.27 9.09 31.77
C LYS A 11 21.17 9.97 31.19
N ALA A 12 20.03 9.38 30.78
CA ALA A 12 18.95 10.15 30.19
C ALA A 12 18.01 10.70 31.28
N ARG A 13 17.64 11.97 31.16
CA ARG A 13 16.63 12.62 32.00
C ARG A 13 15.28 12.59 31.31
N CYS A 14 14.28 12.01 31.95
CA CYS A 14 12.91 12.05 31.47
C CYS A 14 12.20 13.30 31.99
N ILE A 15 11.53 14.03 31.10
CA ILE A 15 10.72 15.20 31.40
C ILE A 15 9.28 14.86 31.05
N PHE A 16 8.41 14.74 32.06
CA PHE A 16 7.00 14.34 31.89
C PHE A 16 6.01 15.50 32.07
N SER A 17 6.47 16.62 32.61
CA SER A 17 5.64 17.77 33.02
C SER A 17 5.77 18.98 32.08
N ALA A 18 6.39 18.81 30.90
CA ALA A 18 6.52 19.93 29.97
C ALA A 18 5.17 20.25 29.34
N GLY A 19 4.66 21.46 29.52
CA GLY A 19 3.58 22.05 28.75
C GLY A 19 4.05 22.46 27.35
N PRO A 20 3.16 22.98 26.49
CA PRO A 20 3.53 23.36 25.12
C PRO A 20 4.68 24.37 25.03
N PRO A 21 4.76 25.45 25.86
CA PRO A 21 5.89 26.38 25.83
C PRO A 21 7.21 25.74 26.22
N GLU A 22 7.20 24.93 27.27
CA GLU A 22 8.39 24.22 27.75
C GLU A 22 8.89 23.20 26.75
N PHE A 23 7.94 22.49 26.10
CA PHE A 23 8.24 21.52 25.03
C PHE A 23 8.93 22.20 23.85
N LEU A 24 8.44 23.36 23.39
CA LEU A 24 9.09 24.14 22.34
C LEU A 24 10.46 24.68 22.79
N GLY A 25 10.59 25.08 24.04
CA GLY A 25 11.86 25.49 24.62
C GLY A 25 12.93 24.39 24.57
N LEU A 26 12.55 23.15 24.83
CA LEU A 26 13.46 22.00 24.73
C LEU A 26 14.01 21.83 23.29
N PHE A 27 13.22 22.05 22.24
CA PHE A 27 13.71 22.02 20.87
C PHE A 27 14.60 23.22 20.57
N ARG A 28 14.19 24.42 20.97
CA ARG A 28 14.95 25.65 20.73
C ARG A 28 16.34 25.59 21.35
N ASP A 29 16.46 25.00 22.53
CA ASP A 29 17.70 25.00 23.31
C ASP A 29 18.52 23.69 23.13
N ALA A 30 18.00 22.72 22.37
CA ALA A 30 18.69 21.46 22.05
C ALA A 30 19.95 21.72 21.17
N ALA A 31 21.05 21.04 21.50
CA ALA A 31 22.21 20.98 20.64
C ALA A 31 21.99 20.01 19.45
N TYR A 32 21.20 18.96 19.66
CA TYR A 32 20.87 17.94 18.69
C TYR A 32 19.53 17.31 19.00
N VAL A 33 18.76 16.89 17.97
CA VAL A 33 17.45 16.25 18.15
C VAL A 33 17.42 14.89 17.48
N CYS A 34 17.02 13.86 18.23
CA CYS A 34 16.63 12.56 17.70
C CYS A 34 15.14 12.35 17.98
N THR A 35 14.35 12.14 16.95
CA THR A 35 12.90 12.03 17.09
C THR A 35 12.30 10.94 16.19
N ASN A 36 11.18 10.38 16.59
CA ASN A 36 10.33 9.54 15.75
C ASN A 36 8.95 10.20 15.52
N SER A 37 8.81 11.47 15.88
CA SER A 37 7.58 12.23 15.79
C SER A 37 7.63 13.20 14.62
N PHE A 38 6.59 13.24 13.80
CA PHE A 38 6.43 14.23 12.73
C PHE A 38 6.55 15.68 13.29
N HIS A 39 5.89 15.98 14.41
CA HIS A 39 6.00 17.30 15.02
C HIS A 39 7.42 17.60 15.52
N GLY A 40 8.11 16.59 16.07
CA GLY A 40 9.52 16.72 16.45
C GLY A 40 10.41 17.07 15.27
N THR A 41 10.18 16.45 14.10
CA THR A 41 10.86 16.76 12.85
C THR A 41 10.59 18.20 12.41
N VAL A 42 9.31 18.62 12.42
CA VAL A 42 8.91 20.00 12.06
C VAL A 42 9.58 21.02 12.95
N PHE A 43 9.59 20.82 14.26
CA PHE A 43 10.24 21.75 15.21
C PHE A 43 11.76 21.78 15.05
N SER A 44 12.41 20.64 14.75
CA SER A 44 13.83 20.62 14.46
C SER A 44 14.18 21.48 13.25
N VAL A 45 13.41 21.40 12.17
CA VAL A 45 13.54 22.26 11.00
C VAL A 45 13.27 23.72 11.35
N GLN A 46 12.19 24.00 12.07
CA GLN A 46 11.78 25.36 12.42
C GLN A 46 12.82 26.08 13.29
N PHE A 47 13.45 25.37 14.24
CA PHE A 47 14.49 25.92 15.10
C PHE A 47 15.92 25.70 14.56
N GLN A 48 16.05 25.20 13.32
CA GLN A 48 17.32 24.95 12.64
C GLN A 48 18.27 24.09 13.49
N LYS A 49 17.74 23.04 14.11
CA LYS A 49 18.54 22.13 14.94
C LYS A 49 19.06 20.96 14.14
N PRO A 50 20.34 20.58 14.31
CA PRO A 50 20.81 19.31 13.76
C PRO A 50 19.93 18.17 14.28
N PHE A 51 19.49 17.29 13.39
CA PHE A 51 18.54 16.22 13.79
C PHE A 51 18.63 14.98 12.93
N PHE A 52 18.09 13.89 13.47
CA PHE A 52 17.64 12.73 12.70
C PHE A 52 16.22 12.34 13.10
N THR A 53 15.48 11.84 12.12
CA THR A 53 14.14 11.31 12.33
C THR A 53 14.16 9.80 12.11
N ALA A 54 13.92 9.05 13.17
CA ALA A 54 13.78 7.60 13.10
C ALA A 54 12.36 7.24 12.64
N VAL A 55 12.26 6.41 11.63
CA VAL A 55 10.98 5.97 11.09
C VAL A 55 10.80 4.46 11.29
N ALA A 56 9.54 4.04 11.38
CA ALA A 56 9.22 2.63 11.53
C ALA A 56 9.52 1.86 10.20
N PRO A 57 9.80 0.55 10.27
CA PRO A 57 10.02 -0.26 9.07
C PRO A 57 8.87 -0.16 8.05
N ALA A 58 7.63 -0.01 8.49
CA ALA A 58 6.48 0.18 7.63
C ALA A 58 6.51 1.52 6.87
N GLU A 59 6.99 2.60 7.50
CA GLU A 59 7.18 3.90 6.84
C GLU A 59 8.36 3.86 5.85
N MET A 60 9.43 3.13 6.18
CA MET A 60 10.54 2.92 5.25
C MET A 60 10.11 2.13 4.01
N ALA A 61 9.18 1.20 4.17
CA ALA A 61 8.64 0.40 3.07
C ALA A 61 7.64 1.16 2.16
N ALA A 62 7.02 2.23 2.68
CA ALA A 62 6.03 3.05 1.96
C ALA A 62 6.28 4.56 2.21
N PRO A 63 7.43 5.09 1.76
CA PRO A 63 7.83 6.47 2.02
C PRO A 63 6.84 7.50 1.45
N GLU A 64 6.14 7.17 0.38
CA GLU A 64 5.15 8.02 -0.28
C GLU A 64 3.91 8.28 0.58
N SER A 65 3.57 7.39 1.51
CA SER A 65 2.46 7.57 2.44
C SER A 65 2.86 8.31 3.72
N SER A 66 4.15 8.52 3.94
CA SER A 66 4.68 9.14 5.14
C SER A 66 4.78 10.65 5.02
N ARG A 67 4.17 11.37 5.96
CA ARG A 67 4.29 12.83 6.08
C ARG A 67 5.74 13.27 6.33
N THR A 68 6.50 12.46 7.05
CA THR A 68 7.92 12.69 7.36
C THR A 68 8.76 12.66 6.09
N PHE A 69 8.61 11.61 5.28
CA PHE A 69 9.31 11.52 3.98
C PHE A 69 8.91 12.65 3.04
N SER A 70 7.62 12.95 2.93
CA SER A 70 7.12 14.04 2.08
C SER A 70 7.74 15.38 2.47
N LEU A 71 7.75 15.72 3.75
CA LEU A 71 8.33 16.97 4.26
C LEU A 71 9.82 17.03 3.98
N LEU A 72 10.58 16.02 4.42
CA LEU A 72 12.03 16.04 4.35
C LEU A 72 12.55 15.99 2.91
N SER A 73 11.87 15.24 2.01
CA SER A 73 12.20 15.25 0.58
C SER A 73 12.02 16.62 -0.05
N ARG A 74 10.91 17.32 0.22
CA ARG A 74 10.65 18.66 -0.29
C ARG A 74 11.68 19.67 0.20
N LEU A 75 12.18 19.50 1.42
CA LEU A 75 13.21 20.36 2.01
C LEU A 75 14.65 19.95 1.63
N GLY A 76 14.82 18.80 0.93
CA GLY A 76 16.13 18.25 0.57
C GLY A 76 16.88 17.69 1.77
N LEU A 77 16.17 17.15 2.76
CA LEU A 77 16.68 16.60 4.00
C LEU A 77 16.44 15.10 4.12
N GLY A 78 16.33 14.39 2.99
CA GLY A 78 16.06 12.95 2.97
C GLY A 78 17.10 12.10 3.72
N GLU A 79 18.37 12.55 3.74
CA GLU A 79 19.47 11.93 4.48
C GLU A 79 19.32 12.01 6.01
N ARG A 80 18.35 12.79 6.49
CA ARG A 80 18.02 12.88 7.92
C ARG A 80 16.99 11.84 8.39
N ILE A 81 16.56 10.99 7.50
CA ILE A 81 15.67 9.86 7.81
C ILE A 81 16.52 8.62 8.05
N ILE A 82 16.31 7.95 9.18
CA ILE A 82 17.00 6.72 9.56
C ILE A 82 16.01 5.62 9.88
N GLY A 83 16.30 4.41 9.40
CA GLY A 83 15.58 3.19 9.72
C GLY A 83 16.25 2.38 10.84
N LYS A 84 15.66 1.25 11.17
CA LYS A 84 16.24 0.31 12.15
C LYS A 84 17.51 -0.32 11.60
N GLY A 85 18.62 -0.07 12.26
CA GLY A 85 19.94 -0.62 11.90
C GLY A 85 20.81 0.31 11.08
N ASP A 86 20.29 1.47 10.65
CA ASP A 86 21.07 2.46 9.95
C ASP A 86 22.09 3.15 10.89
N THR A 87 23.22 3.54 10.33
CA THR A 87 24.20 4.39 10.99
C THR A 87 24.03 5.82 10.51
N ALA A 88 23.99 6.75 11.45
CA ALA A 88 23.84 8.17 11.18
C ALA A 88 25.16 8.92 11.41
N ASP A 89 25.57 9.74 10.45
CA ASP A 89 26.65 10.70 10.69
C ASP A 89 26.11 11.94 11.38
N LEU A 90 26.27 11.96 12.72
CA LEU A 90 25.79 13.08 13.55
C LEU A 90 26.54 14.40 13.27
N THR A 91 27.66 14.35 12.58
CA THR A 91 28.50 15.53 12.28
C THR A 91 28.19 16.16 10.94
N ALA A 92 27.43 15.46 10.07
CA ALA A 92 27.08 15.97 8.76
C ALA A 92 26.33 17.30 8.85
N PRO A 93 26.83 18.38 8.22
CA PRO A 93 26.22 19.71 8.31
C PRO A 93 24.87 19.74 7.56
N ILE A 94 24.00 20.67 7.96
CA ILE A 94 22.77 21.00 7.22
C ILE A 94 22.93 22.39 6.64
N ASP A 95 22.70 22.52 5.35
CA ASP A 95 22.63 23.82 4.67
C ASP A 95 21.25 24.49 4.98
N TRP A 96 21.21 25.20 6.09
CA TRP A 96 20.01 25.89 6.55
C TRP A 96 19.57 27.04 5.64
N ALA A 97 20.46 27.61 4.83
CA ALA A 97 20.10 28.62 3.83
C ALA A 97 19.24 27.98 2.73
N ALA A 98 19.72 26.89 2.14
CA ALA A 98 18.97 26.15 1.12
C ALA A 98 17.65 25.57 1.66
N VAL A 99 17.64 25.07 2.91
CA VAL A 99 16.42 24.61 3.56
C VAL A 99 15.42 25.76 3.76
N GLY A 100 15.90 26.93 4.19
CA GLY A 100 15.08 28.13 4.38
C GLY A 100 14.42 28.61 3.09
N GLU A 101 15.14 28.62 1.98
CA GLU A 101 14.58 28.94 0.66
C GLU A 101 13.46 27.98 0.24
N ARG A 102 13.70 26.67 0.39
CA ARG A 102 12.70 25.64 0.07
C ARG A 102 11.46 25.77 0.95
N LEU A 103 11.66 25.95 2.27
CA LEU A 103 10.59 26.17 3.22
C LEU A 103 9.78 27.44 2.92
N GLY A 104 10.44 28.52 2.50
CA GLY A 104 9.81 29.75 2.08
C GLY A 104 8.88 29.57 0.88
N ARG A 105 9.32 28.80 -0.12
CA ARG A 105 8.47 28.44 -1.28
C ARG A 105 7.25 27.63 -0.86
N GLU A 106 7.42 26.59 -0.06
CA GLU A 106 6.30 25.75 0.41
C GLU A 106 5.30 26.56 1.25
N ARG A 107 5.76 27.49 2.08
CA ARG A 107 4.89 28.40 2.86
C ARG A 107 4.11 29.34 1.96
N LYS A 108 4.75 29.93 0.94
CA LYS A 108 4.07 30.80 -0.02
C LYS A 108 2.93 30.05 -0.70
N LEU A 109 3.20 28.87 -1.26
CA LEU A 109 2.19 28.04 -1.91
C LEU A 109 1.01 27.70 -0.98
N SER A 110 1.29 27.34 0.26
CA SER A 110 0.25 27.03 1.25
C SER A 110 -0.59 28.24 1.62
N LEU A 111 0.04 29.41 1.81
CA LEU A 111 -0.65 30.65 2.13
C LEU A 111 -1.51 31.15 0.96
N ASP A 112 -1.02 31.06 -0.27
CA ASP A 112 -1.75 31.46 -1.46
C ASP A 112 -2.97 30.54 -1.67
N TYR A 113 -2.83 29.23 -1.44
CA TYR A 113 -3.96 28.30 -1.42
C TYR A 113 -5.01 28.70 -0.39
N LEU A 114 -4.59 28.96 0.86
CA LEU A 114 -5.52 29.34 1.93
C LEU A 114 -6.21 30.67 1.65
N ARG A 115 -5.51 31.65 1.09
CA ARG A 115 -6.12 32.95 0.68
C ARG A 115 -7.16 32.76 -0.39
N CYS A 116 -6.85 31.99 -1.44
CA CYS A 116 -7.82 31.70 -2.50
C CYS A 116 -9.06 30.98 -1.95
N ALA A 117 -8.87 30.00 -1.06
CA ALA A 117 -9.98 29.27 -0.43
C ALA A 117 -10.86 30.18 0.46
N LEU A 118 -10.26 31.12 1.19
CA LEU A 118 -11.01 32.08 2.04
C LEU A 118 -11.75 33.15 1.23
N GLU A 119 -11.26 33.48 0.05
CA GLU A 119 -11.85 34.49 -0.84
C GLU A 119 -12.77 33.88 -1.91
N ASP A 120 -13.05 32.57 -1.81
CA ASP A 120 -13.87 31.78 -2.76
C ASP A 120 -13.40 31.97 -4.23
N ARG A 121 -12.09 32.13 -4.42
CA ARG A 121 -11.45 32.27 -5.72
C ARG A 121 -10.82 30.96 -6.16
N PRO A 122 -10.87 30.60 -7.45
CA PRO A 122 -10.11 29.45 -7.94
C PRO A 122 -8.62 29.66 -7.67
N HIS A 123 -8.00 28.70 -6.99
CA HIS A 123 -6.56 28.67 -6.83
C HIS A 123 -5.94 28.23 -8.16
N THR A 124 -5.38 29.18 -8.89
CA THR A 124 -4.44 28.87 -9.98
C THR A 124 -3.07 28.77 -9.34
N PRO A 125 -2.46 27.58 -9.26
CA PRO A 125 -1.10 27.47 -8.74
C PRO A 125 -0.17 28.27 -9.65
N GLU A 126 0.36 29.41 -9.19
CA GLU A 126 1.57 29.97 -9.77
C GLU A 126 2.67 28.96 -9.52
N GLU A 127 3.04 28.26 -10.57
CA GLU A 127 4.15 27.33 -10.70
C GLU A 127 4.56 26.55 -9.43
N ALA A 128 3.87 25.42 -9.23
CA ALA A 128 4.44 24.36 -8.40
C ALA A 128 5.86 24.01 -8.92
N PRO A 129 6.84 23.86 -8.02
CA PRO A 129 8.19 23.51 -8.46
C PRO A 129 8.15 22.14 -9.12
N VAL A 130 8.62 22.07 -10.35
CA VAL A 130 8.65 20.92 -11.26
C VAL A 130 7.24 20.50 -11.69
N LYS A 131 6.85 20.94 -12.87
CA LYS A 131 5.66 20.47 -13.58
C LYS A 131 5.61 18.96 -13.47
N ALA A 132 4.45 18.43 -13.02
CA ALA A 132 4.22 16.98 -13.04
C ALA A 132 4.52 16.39 -14.44
N GLU A 133 4.43 17.21 -15.48
CA GLU A 133 4.80 16.92 -16.87
C GLU A 133 6.30 16.62 -17.08
N GLU A 134 7.19 17.08 -16.20
CA GLU A 134 8.64 16.84 -16.32
C GLU A 134 9.10 15.54 -15.64
N ARG A 135 8.27 14.94 -14.80
CA ARG A 135 8.57 13.60 -14.27
C ARG A 135 8.26 12.57 -15.34
N PRO A 136 9.12 11.58 -15.58
CA PRO A 136 8.77 10.47 -16.45
C PRO A 136 7.53 9.74 -15.94
N LEU A 137 6.79 9.12 -16.85
CA LEU A 137 5.69 8.23 -16.45
C LEU A 137 6.23 7.12 -15.51
N PRO A 138 5.46 6.71 -14.50
CA PRO A 138 5.88 5.63 -13.62
C PRO A 138 6.21 4.37 -14.43
N HIS A 139 7.31 3.72 -14.07
CA HIS A 139 7.67 2.45 -14.69
C HIS A 139 6.81 1.34 -14.10
N LEU A 140 6.10 0.61 -14.95
CA LEU A 140 5.36 -0.61 -14.60
C LEU A 140 6.18 -1.84 -14.97
N ALA A 141 5.83 -3.01 -14.41
CA ALA A 141 6.44 -4.26 -14.81
C ALA A 141 6.19 -4.52 -16.30
N ASP A 142 7.21 -4.97 -17.01
CA ASP A 142 7.10 -5.34 -18.42
C ASP A 142 6.22 -6.59 -18.60
N HIS A 143 5.83 -6.87 -19.85
CA HIS A 143 4.95 -7.99 -20.19
C HIS A 143 5.49 -9.36 -19.77
N THR A 144 6.82 -9.53 -19.65
CA THR A 144 7.41 -10.82 -19.25
C THR A 144 7.35 -11.08 -17.75
N HIS A 145 7.17 -10.04 -16.95
CA HIS A 145 7.14 -10.11 -15.49
C HIS A 145 5.78 -9.74 -14.91
N CYS A 146 4.98 -8.95 -15.62
CA CYS A 146 3.66 -8.53 -15.16
C CYS A 146 2.72 -9.73 -15.04
N THR A 147 2.09 -9.90 -13.88
CA THR A 147 1.15 -10.99 -13.59
C THR A 147 -0.31 -10.60 -13.82
N GLY A 148 -0.60 -9.39 -14.27
CA GLY A 148 -1.96 -8.89 -14.48
C GLY A 148 -2.80 -8.79 -13.19
N CYS A 149 -2.17 -8.67 -12.02
CA CYS A 149 -2.86 -8.69 -10.72
C CYS A 149 -3.71 -7.44 -10.41
N THR A 150 -3.73 -6.43 -11.27
CA THR A 150 -4.51 -5.18 -11.17
C THR A 150 -4.20 -4.26 -9.97
N ALA A 151 -3.21 -4.55 -9.13
CA ALA A 151 -2.90 -3.72 -7.97
C ALA A 151 -2.59 -2.26 -8.34
N CYS A 152 -1.85 -2.03 -9.43
CA CYS A 152 -1.52 -0.72 -9.95
C CYS A 152 -2.76 0.06 -10.44
N ALA A 153 -3.65 -0.58 -11.16
CA ALA A 153 -4.90 0.02 -11.65
C ALA A 153 -5.87 0.30 -10.50
N SER A 154 -6.07 -0.68 -9.61
CA SER A 154 -6.93 -0.53 -8.43
C SER A 154 -6.45 0.57 -7.49
N GLY A 155 -5.12 0.74 -7.35
CA GLY A 155 -4.50 1.72 -6.48
C GLY A 155 -4.35 3.12 -7.10
N CYS A 156 -4.63 3.30 -8.39
CA CYS A 156 -4.45 4.60 -9.03
C CYS A 156 -5.47 5.63 -8.50
N PRO A 157 -5.01 6.74 -7.86
CA PRO A 157 -5.93 7.72 -7.29
C PRO A 157 -6.63 8.60 -8.34
N LYS A 158 -6.19 8.49 -9.62
CA LYS A 158 -6.73 9.24 -10.76
C LYS A 158 -7.39 8.33 -11.81
N ASP A 159 -7.52 7.04 -11.53
CA ASP A 159 -8.00 6.05 -12.50
C ASP A 159 -7.29 6.11 -13.86
N ALA A 160 -6.02 6.55 -13.85
CA ALA A 160 -5.21 6.75 -15.04
C ALA A 160 -4.54 5.46 -15.53
N ILE A 161 -4.97 4.29 -15.05
CA ILE A 161 -4.43 3.00 -15.47
C ILE A 161 -5.59 2.07 -15.83
N THR A 162 -5.62 1.64 -17.08
CA THR A 162 -6.54 0.63 -17.60
C THR A 162 -5.80 -0.68 -17.81
N MET A 163 -6.53 -1.79 -17.75
CA MET A 163 -5.98 -3.10 -18.07
C MET A 163 -6.41 -3.44 -19.50
N GLU A 164 -5.45 -3.46 -20.42
CA GLU A 164 -5.71 -3.74 -21.83
C GLU A 164 -5.25 -5.16 -22.17
N ARG A 165 -6.07 -5.88 -22.94
CA ARG A 165 -5.72 -7.23 -23.42
C ARG A 165 -4.77 -7.15 -24.59
N ASP A 166 -3.71 -7.94 -24.54
CA ASP A 166 -2.86 -8.17 -25.70
C ASP A 166 -3.55 -9.15 -26.69
N ARG A 167 -2.85 -9.46 -27.78
CA ARG A 167 -3.37 -10.39 -28.81
C ARG A 167 -3.52 -11.84 -28.33
N GLU A 168 -2.92 -12.21 -27.20
CA GLU A 168 -3.08 -13.52 -26.55
C GLU A 168 -4.19 -13.50 -25.50
N GLY A 169 -4.77 -12.33 -25.22
CA GLY A 169 -5.86 -12.13 -24.28
C GLY A 169 -5.42 -11.86 -22.84
N PHE A 170 -4.10 -11.79 -22.54
CA PHE A 170 -3.63 -11.37 -21.23
C PHE A 170 -3.81 -9.88 -21.03
N ALA A 171 -4.26 -9.50 -19.83
CA ALA A 171 -4.48 -8.11 -19.49
C ALA A 171 -3.21 -7.46 -18.84
N TYR A 172 -2.76 -6.36 -19.43
CA TYR A 172 -1.61 -5.58 -18.99
C TYR A 172 -1.99 -4.13 -18.69
N PRO A 173 -1.35 -3.48 -17.69
CA PRO A 173 -1.67 -2.10 -17.35
C PRO A 173 -1.11 -1.12 -18.38
N VAL A 174 -1.97 -0.20 -18.82
CA VAL A 174 -1.62 0.93 -19.70
C VAL A 174 -1.90 2.24 -18.97
N ILE A 175 -0.92 3.14 -18.95
CA ILE A 175 -1.03 4.44 -18.27
C ILE A 175 -1.51 5.49 -19.27
N ASP A 176 -2.64 6.14 -18.98
CA ASP A 176 -3.02 7.39 -19.63
C ASP A 176 -2.11 8.52 -19.13
N GLY A 177 -1.17 8.92 -19.98
CA GLY A 177 -0.18 9.96 -19.66
C GLY A 177 -0.80 11.35 -19.41
N ALA A 178 -2.01 11.62 -19.95
CA ALA A 178 -2.72 12.88 -19.75
C ALA A 178 -3.42 12.95 -18.38
N ALA A 179 -3.98 11.81 -17.90
CA ALA A 179 -4.64 11.71 -16.60
C ALA A 179 -3.63 11.42 -15.46
N CYS A 180 -2.43 10.92 -15.79
CA CYS A 180 -1.44 10.49 -14.81
C CYS A 180 -0.76 11.68 -14.12
N VAL A 181 -0.91 11.78 -12.79
CA VAL A 181 -0.21 12.79 -11.96
C VAL A 181 1.21 12.38 -11.54
N ARG A 182 1.73 11.29 -12.08
CA ARG A 182 3.11 10.79 -11.89
C ARG A 182 3.52 10.62 -10.42
N CYS A 183 2.56 10.21 -9.57
CA CYS A 183 2.78 10.02 -8.12
C CYS A 183 3.62 8.79 -7.76
N GLY A 184 3.82 7.83 -8.69
CA GLY A 184 4.59 6.60 -8.46
C GLY A 184 3.87 5.53 -7.62
N HIS A 185 2.63 5.76 -7.18
CA HIS A 185 1.92 4.79 -6.33
C HIS A 185 1.76 3.42 -7.00
N CYS A 186 1.49 3.38 -8.30
CA CYS A 186 1.37 2.15 -9.08
C CYS A 186 2.65 1.29 -9.06
N THR A 187 3.83 1.92 -9.08
CA THR A 187 5.12 1.24 -8.92
C THR A 187 5.31 0.72 -7.48
N ALA A 188 4.87 1.51 -6.48
CA ALA A 188 5.00 1.16 -5.08
C ALA A 188 4.14 -0.05 -4.67
N VAL A 189 2.93 -0.19 -5.23
CA VAL A 189 2.03 -1.32 -4.95
C VAL A 189 2.25 -2.53 -5.85
N CYS A 190 3.17 -2.46 -6.81
CA CYS A 190 3.44 -3.58 -7.70
C CYS A 190 4.18 -4.70 -6.97
N PRO A 191 3.64 -5.94 -6.89
CA PRO A 191 4.28 -7.04 -6.21
C PRO A 191 5.54 -7.54 -6.93
N VAL A 192 5.65 -7.27 -8.24
CA VAL A 192 6.78 -7.71 -9.08
C VAL A 192 7.97 -6.76 -8.93
N LEU A 193 7.72 -5.46 -8.82
CA LEU A 193 8.76 -4.43 -8.73
C LEU A 193 9.32 -4.24 -7.30
N ARG A 194 8.80 -4.97 -6.32
CA ARG A 194 9.22 -4.87 -4.93
C ARG A 194 9.63 -6.23 -4.39
N GLU A 195 10.74 -6.28 -3.68
CA GLU A 195 11.17 -7.50 -2.99
C GLU A 195 10.11 -7.97 -1.99
N ARG A 196 9.92 -9.28 -1.94
CA ARG A 196 9.09 -9.90 -0.92
C ARG A 196 9.90 -10.04 0.37
N PRO A 197 9.37 -9.63 1.53
CA PRO A 197 10.01 -9.96 2.79
C PRO A 197 10.09 -11.50 2.91
N GLN A 198 11.25 -12.02 3.31
CA GLN A 198 11.38 -13.45 3.59
C GLN A 198 10.37 -13.82 4.70
N SER A 199 9.51 -14.78 4.41
CA SER A 199 8.62 -15.35 5.42
C SER A 199 9.31 -16.45 6.20
N SER A 200 8.93 -16.62 7.47
CA SER A 200 9.30 -17.81 8.24
C SER A 200 8.74 -19.08 7.57
N MET A 201 9.37 -20.22 7.82
CA MET A 201 8.85 -21.51 7.37
C MET A 201 7.38 -21.67 7.80
N PRO A 202 6.46 -21.94 6.87
CA PRO A 202 5.06 -22.13 7.21
C PRO A 202 4.86 -23.46 7.95
N ALA A 203 3.85 -23.50 8.83
CA ALA A 203 3.37 -24.78 9.35
C ALA A 203 2.64 -25.54 8.23
N VAL A 204 2.91 -26.85 8.13
CA VAL A 204 2.35 -27.70 7.08
C VAL A 204 1.34 -28.67 7.71
N PHE A 205 0.13 -28.72 7.13
CA PHE A 205 -0.95 -29.59 7.56
C PHE A 205 -1.50 -30.38 6.37
N ALA A 206 -1.85 -31.64 6.58
CA ALA A 206 -2.70 -32.42 5.68
C ALA A 206 -4.14 -32.29 6.18
N ALA A 207 -5.04 -31.76 5.35
CA ALA A 207 -6.43 -31.55 5.73
C ALA A 207 -7.39 -31.85 4.57
N TRP A 208 -8.59 -32.31 4.90
CA TRP A 208 -9.67 -32.54 3.95
C TRP A 208 -11.04 -32.28 4.59
N ASN A 209 -12.01 -31.98 3.75
CA ASN A 209 -13.40 -31.83 4.16
C ASN A 209 -13.98 -33.20 4.54
N ARG A 210 -14.66 -33.31 5.68
CA ARG A 210 -15.33 -34.53 6.13
C ARG A 210 -16.61 -34.84 5.35
N ASN A 211 -17.22 -33.83 4.72
CA ASN A 211 -18.36 -34.02 3.83
C ASN A 211 -17.87 -34.59 2.49
N ASP A 212 -18.24 -35.84 2.20
CA ASP A 212 -17.79 -36.57 1.01
C ASP A 212 -18.33 -35.97 -0.30
N GLU A 213 -19.51 -35.34 -0.28
CA GLU A 213 -20.07 -34.66 -1.46
C GLU A 213 -19.23 -33.42 -1.80
N ILE A 214 -18.99 -32.55 -0.81
CA ILE A 214 -18.15 -31.37 -1.00
C ILE A 214 -16.75 -31.77 -1.47
N ARG A 215 -16.18 -32.82 -0.88
CA ARG A 215 -14.85 -33.30 -1.26
C ARG A 215 -14.83 -33.83 -2.70
N ARG A 216 -15.86 -34.55 -3.11
CA ARG A 216 -16.01 -35.10 -4.47
C ARG A 216 -16.16 -34.00 -5.52
N ASP A 217 -16.88 -32.92 -5.18
CA ASP A 217 -17.09 -31.75 -6.03
C ASP A 217 -15.92 -30.75 -6.02
N SER A 218 -14.88 -31.06 -5.24
CA SER A 218 -13.68 -30.25 -5.15
C SER A 218 -12.53 -30.90 -5.92
N THR A 219 -11.63 -30.09 -6.51
CA THR A 219 -10.43 -30.58 -7.21
C THR A 219 -9.37 -31.15 -6.28
N SER A 220 -9.50 -30.93 -4.94
CA SER A 220 -8.56 -31.37 -3.91
C SER A 220 -9.33 -31.71 -2.64
N GLY A 221 -8.75 -31.52 -1.45
CA GLY A 221 -9.35 -31.87 -0.17
C GLY A 221 -10.61 -31.10 0.24
N GLY A 222 -11.09 -30.12 -0.52
CA GLY A 222 -12.30 -29.36 -0.22
C GLY A 222 -12.15 -28.37 0.95
N VAL A 223 -10.92 -28.01 1.32
CA VAL A 223 -10.62 -27.11 2.45
C VAL A 223 -11.11 -25.69 2.16
N PHE A 224 -11.06 -25.22 0.90
CA PHE A 224 -11.60 -23.91 0.51
C PHE A 224 -13.05 -23.74 1.01
N THR A 225 -13.90 -24.76 0.82
CA THR A 225 -15.31 -24.69 1.24
C THR A 225 -15.44 -24.53 2.76
N LEU A 226 -14.61 -25.21 3.55
CA LEU A 226 -14.62 -25.06 5.01
C LEU A 226 -14.27 -23.64 5.44
N LEU A 227 -13.24 -23.05 4.84
CA LEU A 227 -12.84 -21.66 5.12
C LEU A 227 -13.94 -20.68 4.71
N ALA A 228 -14.54 -20.89 3.52
CA ALA A 228 -15.60 -20.06 2.99
C ALA A 228 -16.86 -20.11 3.86
N GLU A 229 -17.29 -21.30 4.29
CA GLU A 229 -18.42 -21.46 5.20
C GLU A 229 -18.19 -20.78 6.54
N TYR A 230 -17.01 -20.94 7.13
CA TYR A 230 -16.64 -20.28 8.38
C TYR A 230 -16.75 -18.74 8.29
N ILE A 231 -16.27 -18.15 7.20
CA ILE A 231 -16.35 -16.69 6.97
C ILE A 231 -17.81 -16.26 6.77
N LEU A 232 -18.59 -17.01 5.97
CA LEU A 232 -20.00 -16.67 5.74
C LEU A 232 -20.84 -16.82 7.03
N GLU A 233 -20.59 -17.83 7.85
CA GLU A 233 -21.25 -18.00 9.17
C GLU A 233 -20.94 -16.86 10.14
N SER A 234 -19.75 -16.26 10.00
CA SER A 234 -19.35 -15.06 10.75
C SER A 234 -19.93 -13.76 10.17
N GLY A 235 -20.87 -13.85 9.22
CA GLY A 235 -21.46 -12.68 8.55
C GLY A 235 -20.55 -12.02 7.52
N GLY A 236 -19.48 -12.72 7.10
CA GLY A 236 -18.50 -12.23 6.15
C GLY A 236 -18.89 -12.37 4.68
N VAL A 237 -17.93 -12.12 3.80
CA VAL A 237 -18.06 -12.25 2.35
C VAL A 237 -16.86 -13.02 1.78
N VAL A 238 -17.10 -13.82 0.75
CA VAL A 238 -16.08 -14.65 0.11
C VAL A 238 -15.87 -14.17 -1.33
N PHE A 239 -14.63 -13.87 -1.68
CA PHE A 239 -14.21 -13.58 -3.05
C PHE A 239 -13.46 -14.75 -3.65
N GLY A 240 -13.79 -15.11 -4.86
CA GLY A 240 -13.11 -16.16 -5.62
C GLY A 240 -13.48 -16.13 -7.10
N ALA A 241 -12.74 -16.89 -7.89
CA ALA A 241 -12.95 -16.98 -9.33
C ALA A 241 -14.20 -17.81 -9.70
N ALA A 242 -15.07 -17.25 -10.52
CA ALA A 242 -16.24 -17.92 -11.06
C ALA A 242 -16.44 -17.55 -12.54
N PHE A 243 -16.96 -18.49 -13.32
CA PHE A 243 -17.46 -18.20 -14.66
C PHE A 243 -18.77 -17.43 -14.57
N ASP A 244 -18.92 -16.41 -15.40
CA ASP A 244 -20.20 -15.73 -15.60
C ASP A 244 -21.04 -16.43 -16.70
N GLY A 245 -22.21 -15.87 -17.03
CA GLY A 245 -23.11 -16.45 -18.03
C GLY A 245 -22.53 -16.47 -19.46
N SER A 246 -21.47 -15.73 -19.75
CA SER A 246 -20.75 -15.69 -21.01
C SER A 246 -19.47 -16.53 -21.00
N GLN A 247 -19.28 -17.36 -20.00
CA GLN A 247 -18.07 -18.17 -19.74
C GLN A 247 -16.78 -17.35 -19.55
N HIS A 248 -16.90 -16.06 -19.27
CA HIS A 248 -15.78 -15.23 -18.86
C HIS A 248 -15.45 -15.48 -17.38
N LEU A 249 -14.18 -15.76 -17.09
CA LEU A 249 -13.72 -16.01 -15.74
C LEU A 249 -13.37 -14.71 -15.03
N ARG A 250 -14.03 -14.43 -13.92
CA ARG A 250 -13.76 -13.25 -13.10
C ARG A 250 -13.85 -13.55 -11.61
N HIS A 251 -13.19 -12.74 -10.80
CA HIS A 251 -13.44 -12.78 -9.35
C HIS A 251 -14.76 -12.12 -9.01
N THR A 252 -15.52 -12.76 -8.13
CA THR A 252 -16.83 -12.27 -7.71
C THR A 252 -17.04 -12.50 -6.22
N ALA A 253 -17.87 -11.67 -5.61
CA ALA A 253 -18.32 -11.83 -4.22
C ALA A 253 -19.40 -12.91 -4.10
N CYS A 254 -19.35 -13.65 -3.01
CA CYS A 254 -20.34 -14.64 -2.60
C CYS A 254 -20.75 -14.35 -1.17
N PHE A 255 -22.07 -14.28 -0.94
CA PHE A 255 -22.67 -13.92 0.36
C PHE A 255 -23.41 -15.08 1.02
N ARG A 256 -23.62 -16.17 0.31
CA ARG A 256 -24.44 -17.32 0.77
C ARG A 256 -23.77 -18.64 0.46
N LYS A 257 -23.95 -19.61 1.34
CA LYS A 257 -23.35 -20.96 1.20
C LYS A 257 -23.83 -21.69 -0.06
N GLU A 258 -25.07 -21.46 -0.44
CA GLU A 258 -25.70 -22.09 -1.60
C GLU A 258 -25.06 -21.66 -2.93
N GLU A 259 -24.30 -20.56 -2.94
CA GLU A 259 -23.62 -20.05 -4.11
C GLU A 259 -22.13 -20.46 -4.18
N LEU A 260 -21.59 -21.08 -3.11
CA LEU A 260 -20.15 -21.44 -3.03
C LEU A 260 -19.72 -22.42 -4.12
N TRP A 261 -20.63 -23.22 -4.66
CA TRP A 261 -20.31 -24.14 -5.75
C TRP A 261 -19.73 -23.44 -6.97
N ARG A 262 -20.08 -22.19 -7.23
CA ARG A 262 -19.54 -21.36 -8.32
C ARG A 262 -18.04 -21.11 -8.16
N LEU A 263 -17.57 -20.99 -6.94
CA LEU A 263 -16.19 -20.70 -6.60
C LEU A 263 -15.32 -21.95 -6.42
N ARG A 264 -15.95 -23.14 -6.29
CA ARG A 264 -15.24 -24.42 -6.16
C ARG A 264 -14.53 -24.80 -7.44
N GLY A 265 -13.50 -25.63 -7.29
CA GLY A 265 -12.73 -26.19 -8.39
C GLY A 265 -11.72 -25.22 -8.99
N ALA A 266 -10.60 -25.76 -9.45
CA ALA A 266 -9.58 -25.00 -10.16
C ALA A 266 -10.08 -24.59 -11.55
N LYS A 267 -9.82 -23.34 -11.93
CA LYS A 267 -10.12 -22.80 -13.25
C LYS A 267 -8.78 -22.44 -13.89
N TYR A 268 -8.49 -23.07 -15.02
CA TYR A 268 -7.19 -23.01 -15.68
C TYR A 268 -7.16 -21.92 -16.76
N VAL A 269 -7.55 -20.70 -16.39
CA VAL A 269 -7.47 -19.48 -17.22
C VAL A 269 -7.30 -18.27 -16.32
N GLN A 270 -6.70 -17.19 -16.82
CA GLN A 270 -6.56 -15.95 -16.06
C GLN A 270 -7.94 -15.37 -15.73
N SER A 271 -8.18 -15.11 -14.44
CA SER A 271 -9.42 -14.46 -13.99
C SER A 271 -9.29 -12.94 -14.01
N ASP A 272 -10.35 -12.27 -14.43
CA ASP A 272 -10.46 -10.83 -14.35
C ASP A 272 -10.65 -10.36 -12.90
N LEU A 273 -9.86 -9.35 -12.50
CA LEU A 273 -9.87 -8.73 -11.18
C LEU A 273 -10.30 -7.26 -11.22
N GLU A 274 -10.79 -6.78 -12.35
CA GLU A 274 -11.16 -5.37 -12.49
C GLU A 274 -12.16 -4.94 -11.40
N GLY A 275 -11.79 -3.91 -10.61
CA GLY A 275 -12.60 -3.38 -9.52
C GLY A 275 -12.64 -4.23 -8.25
N VAL A 276 -12.19 -5.48 -8.29
CA VAL A 276 -12.32 -6.45 -7.17
C VAL A 276 -11.57 -6.00 -5.92
N PHE A 277 -10.35 -5.50 -6.05
CA PHE A 277 -9.58 -5.06 -4.89
C PHE A 277 -10.22 -3.86 -4.17
N ARG A 278 -10.84 -2.96 -4.93
CA ARG A 278 -11.62 -1.83 -4.34
C ARG A 278 -12.86 -2.33 -3.62
N GLU A 279 -13.50 -3.35 -4.16
CA GLU A 279 -14.67 -3.98 -3.54
C GLU A 279 -14.26 -4.71 -2.25
N VAL A 280 -13.19 -5.50 -2.27
CA VAL A 280 -12.62 -6.14 -1.08
C VAL A 280 -12.33 -5.12 0.03
N ARG A 281 -11.66 -4.00 -0.30
CA ARG A 281 -11.39 -2.93 0.67
C ARG A 281 -12.67 -2.40 1.31
N ARG A 282 -13.72 -2.13 0.52
CA ARG A 282 -15.00 -1.62 1.02
C ARG A 282 -15.69 -2.61 1.96
N TRP A 283 -15.58 -3.92 1.69
CA TRP A 283 -16.15 -4.92 2.59
C TRP A 283 -15.34 -5.12 3.87
N LEU A 284 -14.03 -4.97 3.83
CA LEU A 284 -13.18 -5.02 5.03
C LEU A 284 -13.54 -3.96 6.08
N ASP A 285 -14.09 -2.82 5.67
CA ASP A 285 -14.58 -1.79 6.59
C ASP A 285 -15.85 -2.24 7.35
N GLN A 286 -16.50 -3.32 6.94
CA GLN A 286 -17.82 -3.72 7.43
C GLN A 286 -17.85 -5.11 8.03
N ARG A 287 -17.08 -6.06 7.49
CA ARG A 287 -17.16 -7.48 7.85
C ARG A 287 -15.91 -8.28 7.48
N PRO A 288 -15.77 -9.51 8.02
CA PRO A 288 -14.69 -10.41 7.61
C PRO A 288 -14.76 -10.73 6.12
N VAL A 289 -13.60 -10.83 5.49
CA VAL A 289 -13.46 -11.18 4.07
C VAL A 289 -12.56 -12.40 3.92
N LEU A 290 -12.98 -13.37 3.09
CA LEU A 290 -12.09 -14.38 2.52
C LEU A 290 -11.83 -14.00 1.05
N PHE A 291 -10.56 -13.88 0.69
CA PHE A 291 -10.14 -13.75 -0.70
C PHE A 291 -9.36 -14.99 -1.11
N SER A 292 -9.86 -15.70 -2.14
CA SER A 292 -9.16 -16.85 -2.72
C SER A 292 -8.70 -16.52 -4.14
N GLY A 293 -7.42 -16.76 -4.42
CA GLY A 293 -6.82 -16.47 -5.72
C GLY A 293 -5.46 -17.15 -5.91
N THR A 294 -4.74 -16.77 -6.95
CA THR A 294 -3.36 -17.19 -7.16
C THR A 294 -2.41 -16.38 -6.25
N PRO A 295 -1.18 -16.87 -5.99
CA PRO A 295 -0.22 -16.16 -5.13
C PRO A 295 0.05 -14.71 -5.57
N CYS A 296 0.13 -14.45 -6.88
CA CYS A 296 0.32 -13.10 -7.42
C CYS A 296 -0.90 -12.18 -7.17
N GLN A 297 -2.12 -12.73 -7.20
CA GLN A 297 -3.34 -12.00 -6.91
C GLN A 297 -3.44 -11.66 -5.41
N VAL A 298 -3.10 -12.60 -4.55
CA VAL A 298 -3.07 -12.39 -3.09
C VAL A 298 -2.00 -11.36 -2.70
N ASP A 299 -0.79 -11.46 -3.29
CA ASP A 299 0.28 -10.50 -3.04
C ASP A 299 -0.09 -9.09 -3.56
N GLY A 300 -0.70 -9.02 -4.75
CA GLY A 300 -1.25 -7.77 -5.29
C GLY A 300 -2.30 -7.15 -4.37
N LEU A 301 -3.21 -7.95 -3.82
CA LEU A 301 -4.20 -7.48 -2.86
C LEU A 301 -3.56 -6.92 -1.58
N TYR A 302 -2.60 -7.62 -0.99
CA TYR A 302 -1.89 -7.14 0.20
C TYR A 302 -1.14 -5.82 -0.06
N ARG A 303 -0.50 -5.70 -1.23
CA ARG A 303 0.19 -4.47 -1.63
C ARG A 303 -0.79 -3.31 -1.81
N TYR A 304 -1.92 -3.56 -2.48
CA TYR A 304 -2.99 -2.58 -2.63
C TYR A 304 -3.57 -2.12 -1.29
N LEU A 305 -3.75 -3.04 -0.33
CA LEU A 305 -4.28 -2.72 1.00
C LEU A 305 -3.25 -2.04 1.91
N GLY A 306 -1.95 -2.08 1.57
CA GLY A 306 -0.86 -1.58 2.40
C GLY A 306 -0.50 -2.49 3.57
N GLY A 307 -0.93 -3.76 3.55
CA GLY A 307 -0.66 -4.73 4.60
C GLY A 307 -1.66 -5.88 4.63
N ARG A 308 -1.71 -6.56 5.78
CA ARG A 308 -2.61 -7.70 6.04
C ARG A 308 -3.61 -7.31 7.13
N PRO A 309 -4.83 -6.84 6.78
CA PRO A 309 -5.87 -6.54 7.77
C PRO A 309 -6.24 -7.78 8.58
N GLU A 310 -6.54 -7.62 9.86
CA GLU A 310 -6.88 -8.73 10.78
C GLU A 310 -8.16 -9.48 10.35
N ASN A 311 -9.11 -8.78 9.74
CA ASN A 311 -10.36 -9.35 9.25
C ASN A 311 -10.30 -9.83 7.80
N LEU A 312 -9.09 -9.90 7.20
CA LEU A 312 -8.85 -10.51 5.90
C LEU A 312 -8.21 -11.89 6.07
N THR A 313 -8.92 -12.91 5.63
CA THR A 313 -8.36 -14.26 5.42
C THR A 313 -8.06 -14.43 3.94
N THR A 314 -6.91 -14.98 3.59
CA THR A 314 -6.58 -15.32 2.20
C THR A 314 -6.36 -16.81 2.05
N CYS A 315 -6.76 -17.33 0.91
CA CYS A 315 -6.54 -18.71 0.52
C CYS A 315 -5.97 -18.71 -0.90
N ASP A 316 -4.66 -18.82 -1.02
CA ASP A 316 -4.01 -18.96 -2.30
C ASP A 316 -3.76 -20.44 -2.64
N LEU A 317 -3.65 -20.71 -3.92
CA LEU A 317 -3.40 -22.04 -4.44
C LEU A 317 -2.00 -22.09 -5.09
N VAL A 318 -1.38 -23.25 -5.10
CA VAL A 318 -0.12 -23.46 -5.82
C VAL A 318 -0.38 -23.24 -7.31
N CYS A 319 0.31 -22.27 -7.90
CA CYS A 319 0.12 -21.87 -9.29
C CYS A 319 1.43 -21.99 -10.06
N HIS A 320 1.38 -22.66 -11.21
CA HIS A 320 2.50 -22.81 -12.15
C HIS A 320 2.35 -21.93 -13.40
N GLY A 321 1.38 -21.05 -13.43
CA GLY A 321 0.97 -20.26 -14.58
C GLY A 321 -0.45 -20.60 -15.01
N VAL A 322 -0.98 -19.82 -15.94
CA VAL A 322 -2.32 -20.01 -16.51
C VAL A 322 -2.27 -19.82 -18.01
N PRO A 323 -3.06 -20.57 -18.79
CA PRO A 323 -3.34 -20.24 -20.19
C PRO A 323 -3.97 -18.86 -20.33
N SER A 324 -3.81 -18.25 -21.49
CA SER A 324 -4.42 -16.97 -21.78
C SER A 324 -5.95 -17.10 -21.92
N PRO A 325 -6.71 -16.03 -21.66
CA PRO A 325 -8.13 -16.00 -22.01
C PRO A 325 -8.40 -16.26 -23.50
N GLY A 326 -7.52 -15.80 -24.40
CA GLY A 326 -7.65 -16.05 -25.84
C GLY A 326 -7.65 -17.53 -26.19
N VAL A 327 -6.77 -18.34 -25.57
CA VAL A 327 -6.77 -19.82 -25.77
C VAL A 327 -8.04 -20.47 -25.22
N TRP A 328 -8.70 -19.87 -24.25
CA TRP A 328 -9.95 -20.37 -23.70
C TRP A 328 -11.17 -19.99 -24.57
N GLU A 329 -11.11 -18.82 -25.21
CA GLU A 329 -12.19 -18.28 -26.07
C GLU A 329 -12.23 -18.94 -27.45
N ASP A 330 -11.08 -19.51 -27.94
CA ASP A 330 -10.97 -20.30 -29.17
C ASP A 330 -11.52 -21.74 -29.02
#